data_cf4fd5d186d0caefd083b55786310c8e
#
_entry.id   cf4fd5d186d0caefd083b55786310c8e
#
_cell.length_a   1.000
_cell.length_b   1.000
_cell.length_c   1.000
_cell.angle_alpha   90.00
_cell.angle_beta   90.00
_cell.angle_gamma   90.00
#
_symmetry.space_group_name_H-M   'P 1'
#
loop_
_entity.id
_entity.type
_entity.pdbx_description
1 polymer ?
#
loop_
_entity_poly.entity_id
_entity_poly.type
_entity_poly.pdbx_seq_one_letter_code
_entity_poly.pdbx_strand_id
1 'polypeptide(L)'
;AAFLSYQVNDSLWLGLAITSPYGMRIRYGSDWAAHERGISGSVTTVDINPSIAWKVNDYVSLGGGVSALWTHSKIKSGIPEGVGDGQFEYKGSDWMFTYNLGLMVTPIEDLRFGVSYRSSAHVTTRGDYYIRGNNYMNGEGAGKGRLQTPETVYISATWKPIQRLRLSGLARWANWKKFENMRFSMDDSNNLQKTQFGQMVSIGSPGLAGMLQTGLS
;
A
#
# COMPACT_ATOMS: atom_id res chain seq x y z
N ALA A 1 13.86 -4.50 6.72
CA ALA A 1 13.10 -5.74 6.93
C ALA A 1 13.81 -6.58 7.99
N ALA A 2 13.05 -7.19 8.90
CA ALA A 2 13.53 -8.15 9.88
C ALA A 2 12.73 -9.45 9.76
N PHE A 3 13.40 -10.59 9.91
CA PHE A 3 12.79 -11.89 9.81
C PHE A 3 13.28 -12.77 10.95
N LEU A 4 12.35 -13.49 11.59
CA LEU A 4 12.63 -14.49 12.60
C LEU A 4 11.94 -15.78 12.18
N SER A 5 12.62 -16.92 12.34
CA SER A 5 12.02 -18.23 12.17
C SER A 5 12.41 -19.14 13.34
N TYR A 6 11.46 -19.94 13.79
CA TYR A 6 11.64 -20.89 14.88
C TYR A 6 11.07 -22.24 14.48
N GLN A 7 11.89 -23.27 14.55
CA GLN A 7 11.49 -24.64 14.31
C GLN A 7 10.88 -25.23 15.58
N VAL A 8 9.60 -25.59 15.50
CA VAL A 8 8.87 -26.20 16.64
C VAL A 8 9.17 -27.70 16.70
N ASN A 9 9.14 -28.36 15.51
CA ASN A 9 9.49 -29.77 15.32
C ASN A 9 9.92 -30.00 13.86
N ASP A 10 10.16 -31.25 13.46
CA ASP A 10 10.65 -31.59 12.13
C ASP A 10 9.69 -31.22 10.97
N SER A 11 8.43 -30.97 11.30
CA SER A 11 7.39 -30.65 10.30
C SER A 11 6.80 -29.24 10.43
N LEU A 12 7.08 -28.53 11.53
CA LEU A 12 6.39 -27.27 11.85
C LEU A 12 7.38 -26.15 12.18
N TRP A 13 7.19 -24.99 11.53
CA TRP A 13 7.96 -23.75 11.76
C TRP A 13 7.02 -22.59 12.01
N LEU A 14 7.42 -21.72 12.89
CA LEU A 14 6.82 -20.41 13.11
C LEU A 14 7.71 -19.33 12.51
N GLY A 15 7.11 -18.30 11.95
CA GLY A 15 7.80 -17.17 11.37
C GLY A 15 7.22 -15.84 11.85
N LEU A 16 8.06 -14.84 11.93
CA LEU A 16 7.67 -13.46 12.12
C LEU A 16 8.45 -12.59 11.15
N ALA A 17 7.75 -11.82 10.33
CA ALA A 17 8.35 -10.84 9.46
C ALA A 17 7.90 -9.43 9.84
N ILE A 18 8.84 -8.48 9.88
CA ILE A 18 8.57 -7.04 10.01
C ILE A 18 9.13 -6.38 8.77
N THR A 19 8.25 -5.85 7.94
CA THR A 19 8.62 -5.31 6.63
C THR A 19 7.93 -3.98 6.34
N SER A 20 8.32 -3.31 5.25
CA SER A 20 7.65 -2.13 4.71
C SER A 20 7.35 -2.39 3.23
N PRO A 21 6.25 -3.09 2.93
CA PRO A 21 5.97 -3.58 1.56
C PRO A 21 5.54 -2.47 0.61
N TYR A 22 4.97 -1.38 1.13
CA TYR A 22 4.48 -0.26 0.36
C TYR A 22 5.08 1.03 0.92
N GLY A 23 6.01 1.62 0.18
CA GLY A 23 6.59 2.93 0.49
C GLY A 23 6.63 3.75 -0.77
N MET A 24 6.02 4.93 -0.75
CA MET A 24 6.07 5.85 -1.87
C MET A 24 6.28 7.26 -1.33
N ARG A 25 7.16 8.00 -1.99
CA ARG A 25 7.34 9.43 -1.71
C ARG A 25 7.52 10.14 -3.03
N ILE A 26 6.62 11.08 -3.31
CA ILE A 26 6.68 11.98 -4.44
C ILE A 26 6.79 13.39 -3.88
N ARG A 27 7.69 14.19 -4.42
CA ARG A 27 7.83 15.61 -4.08
C ARG A 27 8.08 16.38 -5.36
N TYR A 28 7.19 17.27 -5.68
CA TYR A 28 7.35 18.30 -6.69
C TYR A 28 7.60 19.64 -5.98
N GLY A 29 8.30 20.58 -6.63
CA GLY A 29 8.46 21.94 -6.09
C GLY A 29 7.11 22.65 -5.99
N SER A 30 6.98 23.61 -5.06
CA SER A 30 5.77 24.46 -4.97
C SER A 30 5.55 25.31 -6.22
N ASP A 31 6.61 25.54 -6.99
CA ASP A 31 6.64 26.47 -8.13
C ASP A 31 6.47 25.77 -9.48
N TRP A 32 6.14 24.47 -9.50
CA TRP A 32 5.92 23.77 -10.75
C TRP A 32 4.52 24.06 -11.34
N ALA A 33 4.42 24.10 -12.69
CA ALA A 33 3.24 24.58 -13.42
C ALA A 33 1.90 23.85 -13.10
N ALA A 34 1.94 22.69 -12.46
CA ALA A 34 0.77 21.93 -12.06
C ALA A 34 0.72 21.67 -10.54
N HIS A 35 1.21 22.60 -9.72
CA HIS A 35 1.21 22.50 -8.26
C HIS A 35 -0.19 22.29 -7.66
N GLU A 36 -1.21 22.72 -8.36
CA GLU A 36 -2.62 22.47 -8.03
C GLU A 36 -2.98 20.98 -8.02
N ARG A 37 -2.32 20.17 -8.86
CA ARG A 37 -2.57 18.73 -8.96
C ARG A 37 -1.84 17.92 -7.89
N GLY A 38 -0.82 18.50 -7.25
CA GLY A 38 -0.08 17.89 -6.16
C GLY A 38 1.30 18.49 -5.97
N ILE A 39 1.64 18.75 -4.72
CA ILE A 39 2.96 19.24 -4.30
C ILE A 39 3.80 18.09 -3.75
N SER A 40 3.20 17.25 -2.93
CA SER A 40 3.88 16.08 -2.39
C SER A 40 2.90 15.01 -1.92
N GLY A 41 3.31 13.77 -2.05
CA GLY A 41 2.63 12.61 -1.50
C GLY A 41 3.62 11.67 -0.83
N SER A 42 3.29 11.14 0.32
CA SER A 42 4.05 10.06 0.93
C SER A 42 3.11 9.04 1.57
N VAL A 43 3.43 7.78 1.35
CA VAL A 43 2.81 6.64 2.01
C VAL A 43 3.94 5.85 2.67
N THR A 44 3.82 5.61 3.96
CA THR A 44 4.73 4.77 4.72
C THR A 44 3.93 3.63 5.33
N THR A 45 4.44 2.41 5.21
CA THR A 45 3.79 1.24 5.78
C THR A 45 4.75 0.44 6.65
N VAL A 46 4.21 -0.17 7.69
CA VAL A 46 4.89 -1.17 8.51
C VAL A 46 4.00 -2.40 8.59
N ASP A 47 4.52 -3.53 8.14
CA ASP A 47 3.81 -4.81 8.10
C ASP A 47 4.41 -5.75 9.14
N ILE A 48 3.58 -6.25 10.05
CA ILE A 48 3.93 -7.27 11.04
C ILE A 48 3.18 -8.54 10.62
N ASN A 49 3.92 -9.57 10.22
CA ASN A 49 3.37 -10.81 9.67
C ASN A 49 3.83 -12.03 10.47
N PRO A 50 3.11 -12.47 11.49
CA PRO A 50 3.24 -13.80 12.03
C PRO A 50 2.79 -14.84 11.00
N SER A 51 3.52 -15.95 10.91
CA SER A 51 3.28 -17.00 9.92
C SER A 51 3.60 -18.37 10.48
N ILE A 52 3.03 -19.37 9.85
CA ILE A 52 3.26 -20.78 10.13
C ILE A 52 3.61 -21.50 8.84
N ALA A 53 4.55 -22.42 8.90
CA ALA A 53 4.87 -23.29 7.79
C ALA A 53 4.87 -24.75 8.25
N TRP A 54 4.23 -25.59 7.45
CA TRP A 54 4.07 -27.01 7.70
C TRP A 54 4.64 -27.82 6.53
N LYS A 55 5.60 -28.66 6.85
CA LYS A 55 6.14 -29.69 5.95
C LYS A 55 5.19 -30.87 5.96
N VAL A 56 4.35 -30.98 4.93
CA VAL A 56 3.37 -32.08 4.80
C VAL A 56 4.08 -33.41 4.55
N ASN A 57 5.12 -33.37 3.67
CA ASN A 57 6.01 -34.48 3.37
C ASN A 57 7.33 -33.90 2.81
N ASP A 58 8.23 -34.75 2.33
CA ASP A 58 9.53 -34.32 1.81
C ASP A 58 9.43 -33.50 0.50
N TYR A 59 8.30 -33.57 -0.19
CA TYR A 59 8.08 -32.89 -1.46
C TYR A 59 7.22 -31.64 -1.34
N VAL A 60 6.36 -31.53 -0.33
CA VAL A 60 5.35 -30.50 -0.23
C VAL A 60 5.38 -29.81 1.12
N SER A 61 5.44 -28.48 1.09
CA SER A 61 5.28 -27.63 2.27
C SER A 61 4.21 -26.59 2.01
N LEU A 62 3.38 -26.34 3.04
CA LEU A 62 2.34 -25.32 3.06
C LEU A 62 2.73 -24.24 4.05
N GLY A 63 2.32 -23.01 3.76
CA GLY A 63 2.52 -21.90 4.67
C GLY A 63 1.34 -20.96 4.67
N GLY A 64 1.16 -20.25 5.77
CA GLY A 64 0.15 -19.23 5.88
C GLY A 64 0.51 -18.22 6.96
N GLY A 65 -0.01 -17.01 6.83
CA GLY A 65 0.23 -15.95 7.80
C GLY A 65 -0.86 -14.88 7.72
N VAL A 66 -0.90 -14.07 8.77
CA VAL A 66 -1.76 -12.89 8.87
C VAL A 66 -0.88 -11.68 9.03
N SER A 67 -1.14 -10.64 8.23
CA SER A 67 -0.41 -9.38 8.29
C SER A 67 -1.25 -8.31 8.97
N ALA A 68 -0.67 -7.65 9.96
CA ALA A 68 -1.15 -6.39 10.50
C ALA A 68 -0.31 -5.27 9.85
N LEU A 69 -0.91 -4.52 8.93
CA LEU A 69 -0.25 -3.49 8.16
C LEU A 69 -0.69 -2.11 8.66
N TRP A 70 0.23 -1.40 9.30
CA TRP A 70 0.04 0.01 9.65
C TRP A 70 0.41 0.89 8.45
N THR A 71 -0.44 1.84 8.13
CA THR A 71 -0.25 2.77 7.01
C THR A 71 -0.36 4.19 7.50
N HIS A 72 0.60 5.03 7.10
CA HIS A 72 0.57 6.48 7.30
C HIS A 72 0.66 7.17 5.95
N SER A 73 -0.35 8.00 5.66
CA SER A 73 -0.45 8.76 4.41
C SER A 73 -0.37 10.25 4.69
N LYS A 74 0.39 10.97 3.89
CA LYS A 74 0.47 12.42 3.89
C LYS A 74 0.40 12.92 2.47
N ILE A 75 -0.55 13.80 2.18
CA ILE A 75 -0.76 14.37 0.85
C ILE A 75 -0.82 15.88 0.97
N LYS A 76 -0.14 16.57 0.05
CA LYS A 76 -0.21 18.02 -0.09
C LYS A 76 -0.50 18.37 -1.55
N SER A 77 -1.44 19.27 -1.77
CA SER A 77 -1.76 19.85 -3.07
C SER A 77 -1.95 21.35 -2.93
N GLY A 78 -1.72 22.10 -4.01
CA GLY A 78 -2.15 23.48 -4.13
C GLY A 78 -3.67 23.57 -4.28
N ILE A 79 -4.20 24.73 -4.00
CA ILE A 79 -5.60 25.10 -4.32
C ILE A 79 -5.56 25.85 -5.65
N PRO A 80 -6.49 25.57 -6.61
CA PRO A 80 -6.50 26.22 -7.91
C PRO A 80 -6.56 27.75 -7.85
N GLU A 81 -5.81 28.40 -8.74
CA GLU A 81 -5.89 29.84 -8.95
C GLU A 81 -7.35 30.26 -9.27
N GLY A 82 -7.83 31.32 -8.65
CA GLY A 82 -9.22 31.77 -8.77
C GLY A 82 -10.12 31.39 -7.59
N VAL A 83 -9.70 30.42 -6.77
CA VAL A 83 -10.38 30.10 -5.50
C VAL A 83 -9.57 30.63 -4.31
N GLY A 84 -8.30 30.99 -4.52
CA GLY A 84 -7.38 31.58 -3.54
C GLY A 84 -6.06 30.80 -3.47
N ASP A 85 -4.94 31.52 -3.40
CA ASP A 85 -3.64 30.92 -3.15
C ASP A 85 -3.66 30.16 -1.83
N GLY A 86 -3.52 28.82 -1.89
CA GLY A 86 -3.61 28.02 -0.69
C GLY A 86 -3.05 26.60 -0.87
N GLN A 87 -2.99 25.90 0.24
CA GLN A 87 -2.54 24.52 0.30
C GLN A 87 -3.56 23.64 1.03
N PHE A 88 -3.83 22.48 0.46
CA PHE A 88 -4.53 21.39 1.12
C PHE A 88 -3.48 20.39 1.64
N GLU A 89 -3.57 20.04 2.91
CA GLU A 89 -2.75 18.98 3.52
C GLU A 89 -3.68 17.97 4.20
N TYR A 90 -3.50 16.70 3.87
CA TYR A 90 -4.13 15.58 4.56
C TYR A 90 -3.07 14.71 5.22
N LYS A 91 -3.33 14.30 6.46
CA LYS A 91 -2.53 13.34 7.21
C LYS A 91 -3.47 12.32 7.83
N GLY A 92 -3.27 11.06 7.52
CA GLY A 92 -4.07 9.99 8.08
C GLY A 92 -3.27 8.73 8.29
N SER A 93 -3.67 7.95 9.29
CA SER A 93 -3.08 6.64 9.56
C SER A 93 -4.17 5.66 9.97
N ASP A 94 -3.96 4.39 9.65
CA ASP A 94 -4.83 3.30 10.11
C ASP A 94 -4.12 1.95 9.98
N TRP A 95 -4.72 0.93 10.58
CA TRP A 95 -4.33 -0.45 10.49
C TRP A 95 -5.21 -1.19 9.49
N MET A 96 -4.61 -2.08 8.72
CA MET A 96 -5.33 -3.03 7.87
C MET A 96 -4.81 -4.44 8.12
N PHE A 97 -5.68 -5.43 7.88
CA PHE A 97 -5.32 -6.83 8.01
C PHE A 97 -5.39 -7.52 6.65
N THR A 98 -4.37 -8.31 6.35
CA THR A 98 -4.30 -9.16 5.16
C THR A 98 -3.90 -10.56 5.58
N TYR A 99 -4.11 -11.53 4.70
CA TYR A 99 -3.57 -12.87 4.89
C TYR A 99 -2.71 -13.28 3.69
N ASN A 100 -1.81 -14.20 3.92
CA ASN A 100 -1.01 -14.81 2.89
C ASN A 100 -1.03 -16.32 3.01
N LEU A 101 -0.93 -16.98 1.86
CA LEU A 101 -0.85 -18.43 1.74
C LEU A 101 0.34 -18.76 0.85
N GLY A 102 1.01 -19.86 1.13
CA GLY A 102 2.15 -20.32 0.37
C GLY A 102 2.13 -21.83 0.18
N LEU A 103 2.57 -22.25 -0.99
CA LEU A 103 2.83 -23.63 -1.34
C LEU A 103 4.26 -23.72 -1.88
N MET A 104 5.02 -24.67 -1.39
CA MET A 104 6.34 -25.02 -1.92
C MET A 104 6.35 -26.49 -2.29
N VAL A 105 6.82 -26.79 -3.49
CA VAL A 105 6.98 -28.15 -4.01
C VAL A 105 8.44 -28.36 -4.37
N THR A 106 9.04 -29.44 -3.86
CA THR A 106 10.44 -29.83 -4.08
C THR A 106 10.44 -31.24 -4.68
N PRO A 107 10.23 -31.38 -6.02
CA PRO A 107 10.14 -32.70 -6.66
C PRO A 107 11.41 -33.51 -6.54
N ILE A 108 12.56 -32.83 -6.53
CA ILE A 108 13.92 -33.37 -6.30
C ILE A 108 14.69 -32.34 -5.47
N GLU A 109 15.76 -32.77 -4.79
CA GLU A 109 16.54 -31.91 -3.88
C GLU A 109 17.02 -30.59 -4.52
N ASP A 110 17.32 -30.63 -5.81
CA ASP A 110 17.89 -29.53 -6.57
C ASP A 110 16.85 -28.63 -7.25
N LEU A 111 15.55 -28.96 -7.19
CA LEU A 111 14.50 -28.23 -7.88
C LEU A 111 13.36 -27.86 -6.92
N ARG A 112 13.05 -26.58 -6.82
CA ARG A 112 11.99 -26.04 -5.97
C ARG A 112 11.08 -25.11 -6.76
N PHE A 113 9.77 -25.28 -6.58
CA PHE A 113 8.75 -24.39 -7.06
C PHE A 113 8.02 -23.78 -5.87
N GLY A 114 7.73 -22.49 -5.94
CA GLY A 114 6.96 -21.80 -4.92
C GLY A 114 5.84 -21.00 -5.55
N VAL A 115 4.67 -21.06 -4.92
CA VAL A 115 3.53 -20.17 -5.22
C VAL A 115 3.11 -19.52 -3.92
N SER A 116 2.96 -18.20 -3.92
CA SER A 116 2.38 -17.51 -2.78
C SER A 116 1.32 -16.50 -3.22
N TYR A 117 0.29 -16.37 -2.41
CA TYR A 117 -0.82 -15.46 -2.57
C TYR A 117 -0.90 -14.53 -1.38
N ARG A 118 -1.08 -13.22 -1.63
CA ARG A 118 -1.43 -12.23 -0.62
C ARG A 118 -2.76 -11.60 -0.96
N SER A 119 -3.67 -11.56 0.00
CA SER A 119 -4.99 -10.97 -0.17
C SER A 119 -4.93 -9.44 -0.36
N SER A 120 -5.92 -8.89 -1.03
CA SER A 120 -6.18 -7.45 -1.00
C SER A 120 -6.68 -7.02 0.38
N ALA A 121 -6.45 -5.76 0.74
CA ALA A 121 -7.07 -5.13 1.89
C ALA A 121 -7.64 -3.77 1.55
N HIS A 122 -8.70 -3.41 2.28
CA HIS A 122 -9.27 -2.07 2.26
C HIS A 122 -8.80 -1.34 3.52
N VAL A 123 -8.16 -0.21 3.33
CA VAL A 123 -7.84 0.69 4.43
C VAL A 123 -8.71 1.94 4.33
N THR A 124 -9.21 2.38 5.47
CA THR A 124 -9.84 3.68 5.60
C THR A 124 -8.98 4.50 6.53
N THR A 125 -7.96 5.18 5.99
CA THR A 125 -7.12 6.07 6.79
C THR A 125 -8.01 7.17 7.36
N ARG A 126 -7.98 7.31 8.68
CA ARG A 126 -8.63 8.39 9.41
C ARG A 126 -7.57 9.40 9.80
N GLY A 127 -7.87 10.66 9.64
CA GLY A 127 -6.90 11.71 9.93
C GLY A 127 -7.49 13.09 9.76
N ASP A 128 -6.61 14.08 9.80
CA ASP A 128 -6.99 15.48 9.75
C ASP A 128 -6.62 16.06 8.39
N TYR A 129 -7.49 16.94 7.89
CA TYR A 129 -7.16 17.78 6.77
C TYR A 129 -7.00 19.23 7.23
N TYR A 130 -6.11 19.92 6.58
CA TYR A 130 -5.81 21.34 6.80
C TYR A 130 -5.90 22.06 5.46
N ILE A 131 -6.68 23.12 5.44
CA ILE A 131 -6.75 24.05 4.33
C ILE A 131 -6.13 25.36 4.81
N ARG A 132 -5.08 25.78 4.13
CA ARG A 132 -4.41 27.06 4.37
C ARG A 132 -4.49 27.86 3.08
N GLY A 133 -5.34 28.84 3.06
CA GLY A 133 -5.51 29.76 1.93
C GLY A 133 -5.29 31.21 2.34
N ASN A 134 -5.76 32.11 1.50
CA ASN A 134 -5.88 33.51 1.84
C ASN A 134 -7.03 33.68 2.88
N ASN A 135 -7.26 34.91 3.34
CA ASN A 135 -8.19 35.26 4.44
C ASN A 135 -9.61 34.69 4.37
N TYR A 136 -9.98 34.01 3.26
CA TYR A 136 -11.34 33.50 3.02
C TYR A 136 -11.43 31.96 3.08
N MET A 137 -10.31 31.22 3.10
CA MET A 137 -10.31 29.76 2.99
C MET A 137 -9.33 29.07 3.95
N ASN A 138 -9.55 29.27 5.25
CA ASN A 138 -8.86 28.48 6.26
C ASN A 138 -9.83 27.50 6.89
N GLY A 139 -9.45 26.25 7.01
CA GLY A 139 -10.26 25.22 7.62
C GLY A 139 -9.45 24.01 8.03
N GLU A 140 -9.89 23.35 9.05
CA GLU A 140 -9.40 22.06 9.49
C GLU A 140 -10.56 21.16 9.86
N GLY A 141 -10.38 19.86 9.72
CA GLY A 141 -11.42 18.91 10.08
C GLY A 141 -10.98 17.47 9.92
N ALA A 142 -11.83 16.56 10.36
CA ALA A 142 -11.60 15.15 10.20
C ALA A 142 -11.87 14.71 8.76
N GLY A 143 -10.96 13.93 8.21
CA GLY A 143 -11.05 13.35 6.86
C GLY A 143 -10.84 11.85 6.86
N LYS A 144 -11.46 11.18 5.89
CA LYS A 144 -11.31 9.74 5.66
C LYS A 144 -10.80 9.52 4.25
N GLY A 145 -9.64 8.86 4.12
CA GLY A 145 -9.11 8.40 2.86
C GLY A 145 -9.31 6.89 2.72
N ARG A 146 -9.94 6.43 1.65
CA ARG A 146 -10.06 5.00 1.36
C ARG A 146 -9.01 4.59 0.35
N LEU A 147 -8.23 3.58 0.70
CA LEU A 147 -7.22 2.98 -0.14
C LEU A 147 -7.43 1.47 -0.16
N GLN A 148 -7.26 0.87 -1.33
CA GLN A 148 -7.29 -0.58 -1.47
C GLN A 148 -5.94 -1.08 -1.98
N THR A 149 -5.33 -2.05 -1.28
CA THR A 149 -4.12 -2.70 -1.77
C THR A 149 -4.48 -3.80 -2.78
N PRO A 150 -3.67 -4.01 -3.83
CA PRO A 150 -3.90 -5.09 -4.78
C PRO A 150 -3.65 -6.46 -4.15
N GLU A 151 -4.43 -7.45 -4.54
CA GLU A 151 -4.04 -8.84 -4.32
C GLU A 151 -2.85 -9.19 -5.21
N THR A 152 -1.99 -10.07 -4.72
CA THR A 152 -0.73 -10.37 -5.39
C THR A 152 -0.46 -11.87 -5.37
N VAL A 153 -0.04 -12.40 -6.51
CA VAL A 153 0.44 -13.77 -6.67
C VAL A 153 1.92 -13.73 -7.06
N TYR A 154 2.72 -14.53 -6.39
CA TYR A 154 4.11 -14.77 -6.74
C TYR A 154 4.28 -16.22 -7.15
N ILE A 155 5.01 -16.46 -8.23
CA ILE A 155 5.41 -17.78 -8.69
C ILE A 155 6.92 -17.76 -8.79
N SER A 156 7.58 -18.72 -8.17
CA SER A 156 9.04 -18.83 -8.16
C SER A 156 9.50 -20.23 -8.51
N ALA A 157 10.68 -20.29 -9.11
CA ALA A 157 11.39 -21.55 -9.35
C ALA A 157 12.86 -21.37 -9.02
N THR A 158 13.45 -22.36 -8.39
CA THR A 158 14.90 -22.41 -8.12
C THR A 158 15.40 -23.79 -8.52
N TRP A 159 16.44 -23.81 -9.35
CA TRP A 159 17.07 -25.01 -9.82
C TRP A 159 18.58 -24.93 -9.64
N LYS A 160 19.17 -26.02 -9.14
CA LYS A 160 20.63 -26.22 -8.97
C LYS A 160 21.11 -27.37 -9.85
N PRO A 161 21.33 -27.12 -11.17
CA PRO A 161 21.74 -28.18 -12.10
C PRO A 161 23.10 -28.80 -11.75
N ILE A 162 23.96 -28.03 -11.12
CA ILE A 162 25.27 -28.48 -10.59
C ILE A 162 25.57 -27.71 -9.29
N GLN A 163 26.47 -28.25 -8.45
CA GLN A 163 26.77 -27.67 -7.12
C GLN A 163 27.20 -26.20 -7.16
N ARG A 164 27.78 -25.73 -8.26
CA ARG A 164 28.30 -24.36 -8.41
C ARG A 164 27.32 -23.38 -9.08
N LEU A 165 26.19 -23.87 -9.59
CA LEU A 165 25.22 -23.02 -10.31
C LEU A 165 23.86 -23.13 -9.69
N ARG A 166 23.30 -21.97 -9.34
CA ARG A 166 21.90 -21.83 -8.91
C ARG A 166 21.18 -20.85 -9.84
N LEU A 167 20.13 -21.32 -10.47
CA LEU A 167 19.23 -20.53 -11.30
C LEU A 167 17.96 -20.27 -10.50
N SER A 168 17.52 -19.01 -10.43
CA SER A 168 16.27 -18.64 -9.74
C SER A 168 15.49 -17.67 -10.60
N GLY A 169 14.19 -17.90 -10.72
CA GLY A 169 13.23 -17.06 -11.41
C GLY A 169 12.06 -16.71 -10.49
N LEU A 170 11.53 -15.49 -10.65
CA LEU A 170 10.37 -14.99 -9.93
C LEU A 170 9.47 -14.26 -10.91
N ALA A 171 8.17 -14.60 -10.91
CA ALA A 171 7.11 -13.86 -11.58
C ALA A 171 6.15 -13.31 -10.54
N ARG A 172 5.72 -12.05 -10.69
CA ARG A 172 4.75 -11.38 -9.83
C ARG A 172 3.58 -10.91 -10.66
N TRP A 173 2.38 -11.28 -10.25
CA TRP A 173 1.14 -10.69 -10.74
C TRP A 173 0.46 -9.91 -9.63
N ALA A 174 -0.04 -8.70 -9.95
CA ALA A 174 -0.76 -7.87 -9.02
C ALA A 174 -2.01 -7.29 -9.70
N ASN A 175 -3.14 -7.40 -9.03
CA ASN A 175 -4.43 -6.89 -9.54
C ASN A 175 -4.60 -5.39 -9.23
N TRP A 176 -3.98 -4.55 -10.04
CA TRP A 176 -4.03 -3.09 -9.89
C TRP A 176 -5.40 -2.47 -10.20
N LYS A 177 -6.31 -3.19 -10.85
CA LYS A 177 -7.69 -2.69 -11.11
C LYS A 177 -8.42 -2.28 -9.83
N LYS A 178 -8.07 -2.89 -8.70
CA LYS A 178 -8.66 -2.57 -7.40
C LYS A 178 -8.15 -1.26 -6.80
N PHE A 179 -7.02 -0.73 -7.28
CA PHE A 179 -6.41 0.51 -6.82
C PHE A 179 -7.07 1.79 -7.38
N GLU A 180 -7.91 1.68 -8.41
CA GLU A 180 -8.52 2.82 -9.12
C GLU A 180 -9.51 3.65 -8.27
N ASN A 181 -9.91 3.19 -7.09
CA ASN A 181 -10.94 3.80 -6.26
C ASN A 181 -10.38 4.48 -5.00
N MET A 182 -9.38 5.36 -5.14
CA MET A 182 -9.01 6.24 -4.03
C MET A 182 -10.11 7.30 -3.83
N ARG A 183 -10.79 7.26 -2.70
CA ARG A 183 -11.85 8.22 -2.36
C ARG A 183 -11.49 8.96 -1.08
N PHE A 184 -11.57 10.28 -1.14
CA PHE A 184 -11.52 11.13 0.05
C PHE A 184 -12.93 11.58 0.42
N SER A 185 -13.27 11.49 1.69
CA SER A 185 -14.49 12.04 2.24
C SER A 185 -14.14 12.91 3.44
N MET A 186 -14.67 14.11 3.47
CA MET A 186 -14.61 15.01 4.61
C MET A 186 -15.80 14.69 5.53
N ASP A 187 -15.52 14.49 6.81
CA ASP A 187 -16.52 14.05 7.81
C ASP A 187 -16.93 15.23 8.67
N ASP A 188 -17.49 16.27 8.03
CA ASP A 188 -17.93 17.43 8.77
C ASP A 188 -19.42 17.72 8.58
N SER A 189 -20.21 17.68 9.64
CA SER A 189 -21.67 17.85 9.62
C SER A 189 -22.14 19.30 9.55
N ASN A 190 -21.29 20.29 9.66
CA ASN A 190 -21.67 21.69 9.76
C ASN A 190 -20.95 22.60 8.77
N ASN A 191 -21.39 22.76 7.54
CA ASN A 191 -21.32 24.05 6.82
C ASN A 191 -21.66 23.97 5.32
N LEU A 192 -22.37 24.97 4.84
CA LEU A 192 -22.72 25.22 3.44
C LEU A 192 -21.49 25.39 2.50
N GLN A 193 -20.31 25.71 3.03
CA GLN A 193 -19.04 25.73 2.28
C GLN A 193 -18.56 24.35 1.82
N LYS A 194 -19.06 23.28 2.42
CA LYS A 194 -18.70 21.88 2.08
C LYS A 194 -19.12 21.44 0.69
N THR A 195 -20.27 21.90 0.23
CA THR A 195 -20.83 21.45 -1.05
C THR A 195 -19.96 21.91 -2.21
N GLN A 196 -19.41 23.09 -2.14
CA GLN A 196 -18.50 23.62 -3.17
C GLN A 196 -17.11 22.99 -3.08
N PHE A 197 -16.59 22.79 -1.85
CA PHE A 197 -15.27 22.19 -1.67
C PHE A 197 -15.27 20.68 -1.92
N GLY A 198 -16.31 19.96 -1.51
CA GLY A 198 -16.50 18.55 -1.82
C GLY A 198 -16.61 18.27 -3.31
N GLN A 199 -17.24 19.16 -4.07
CA GLN A 199 -17.25 19.11 -5.53
C GLN A 199 -15.87 19.41 -6.14
N MET A 200 -15.13 20.39 -5.59
CA MET A 200 -13.78 20.71 -6.07
C MET A 200 -12.76 19.59 -5.82
N VAL A 201 -12.79 18.96 -4.66
CA VAL A 201 -11.94 17.81 -4.37
C VAL A 201 -12.35 16.60 -5.20
N SER A 202 -13.62 16.43 -5.50
CA SER A 202 -14.12 15.41 -6.43
C SER A 202 -13.69 15.67 -7.89
N ILE A 203 -13.62 16.93 -8.31
CA ILE A 203 -13.14 17.33 -9.64
C ILE A 203 -11.61 17.22 -9.74
N GLY A 204 -10.88 17.46 -8.65
CA GLY A 204 -9.42 17.31 -8.57
C GLY A 204 -8.93 15.85 -8.43
N SER A 205 -9.81 14.92 -8.07
CA SER A 205 -9.47 13.51 -7.89
C SER A 205 -8.98 12.77 -9.15
N PRO A 206 -9.37 13.10 -10.40
CA PRO A 206 -8.74 12.54 -11.59
C PRO A 206 -7.25 12.84 -11.70
N GLY A 207 -6.79 13.99 -11.17
CA GLY A 207 -5.38 14.38 -11.16
C GLY A 207 -4.53 13.57 -10.17
N LEU A 208 -5.07 13.26 -8.99
CA LEU A 208 -4.39 12.43 -7.98
C LEU A 208 -4.31 10.97 -8.39
N ALA A 209 -5.37 10.42 -8.99
CA ALA A 209 -5.35 9.08 -9.57
C ALA A 209 -4.37 9.00 -10.75
N GLY A 210 -4.29 10.02 -11.60
CA GLY A 210 -3.33 10.12 -12.69
C GLY A 210 -1.88 10.21 -12.21
N MET A 211 -1.59 10.89 -11.10
CA MET A 211 -0.24 10.95 -10.52
C MET A 211 0.26 9.61 -9.99
N LEU A 212 -0.62 8.82 -9.41
CA LEU A 212 -0.29 7.48 -8.93
C LEU A 212 -0.11 6.49 -10.09
N GLN A 213 -0.77 6.75 -11.22
CA GLN A 213 -0.69 5.90 -12.42
C GLN A 213 0.55 6.20 -13.26
N THR A 214 1.00 7.45 -13.36
CA THR A 214 2.20 7.83 -14.16
C THR A 214 3.53 7.55 -13.45
N GLY A 215 3.53 7.29 -12.15
CA GLY A 215 4.73 6.89 -11.41
C GLY A 215 5.06 5.40 -11.48
N LEU A 216 4.29 4.60 -12.25
CA LEU A 216 4.39 3.14 -12.35
C LEU A 216 4.63 2.61 -13.78
N SER A 217 4.95 3.50 -14.71
CA SER A 217 5.36 3.12 -16.08
C SER A 217 6.87 3.13 -16.24
#